data_f963a0dd6fcd91d2bc32ca815ac9794a
#
_entry.id   f963a0dd6fcd91d2bc32ca815ac9794a
#
_cell.length_a   1.000
_cell.length_b   1.000
_cell.length_c   1.000
_cell.angle_alpha   90.00
_cell.angle_beta   90.00
_cell.angle_gamma   90.00
#
_symmetry.space_group_name_H-M   'P 1'
#
loop_
_entity.id
_entity.type
_entity.pdbx_description
1 polymer ?
#
loop_
_entity_poly.entity_id
_entity_poly.type
_entity_poly.pdbx_seq_one_letter_code
_entity_poly.pdbx_strand_id
1 'polypeptide(L)'
;PNIRGPKERSYFSKTALPWMSIGYETQVPPLNILTFYNAIANNGVSIRPKFVKAAVKDGEIVKEYPTEVINPKICSDKTLAQIREILQKVVGEGLAKPAGSKQFHVSGKTGTAQISQGAAGYKAGVTNYLVSFCGYFPSEAPKYSMIVSIQKPGPTASGGLMAGSVFSKIAERVYAKDLRLPLTSAIDTNTVVIPHVKAGEMRQTQRVLEELNINIQGKIADSRKEVWGSTHAAPQAVVLESRGIMQNFVPSVIGMGAKDAVYLLESKGLKVNLVGVGKVKSQSIANGTIIRKGQTITLTMN
;
A
#
# COMPACT_ATOMS: atom_id res chain seq x y z
N PRO A 1 -7.87 -24.59 -15.09
CA PRO A 1 -7.69 -25.58 -14.02
C PRO A 1 -7.65 -26.98 -14.60
N ASN A 2 -6.66 -27.80 -14.18
CA ASN A 2 -6.66 -29.23 -14.47
C ASN A 2 -7.53 -29.93 -13.42
N ILE A 3 -8.75 -30.25 -13.79
CA ILE A 3 -9.66 -31.05 -12.98
C ILE A 3 -9.73 -32.42 -13.62
N ARG A 4 -9.22 -33.42 -12.92
CA ARG A 4 -9.29 -34.82 -13.34
C ARG A 4 -10.68 -35.35 -13.07
N GLY A 5 -11.33 -35.88 -14.10
CA GLY A 5 -12.71 -36.41 -13.98
C GLY A 5 -12.75 -37.93 -13.90
N PRO A 6 -13.88 -38.54 -13.51
CA PRO A 6 -14.06 -39.99 -13.43
C PRO A 6 -13.85 -40.74 -14.75
N LYS A 7 -13.92 -40.04 -15.87
CA LYS A 7 -13.68 -40.61 -17.22
C LYS A 7 -12.20 -40.87 -17.50
N GLU A 8 -11.28 -40.23 -16.77
CA GLU A 8 -9.83 -40.42 -16.91
C GLU A 8 -9.36 -41.57 -16.01
N ARG A 9 -9.79 -42.78 -16.28
CA ARG A 9 -9.59 -43.96 -15.40
C ARG A 9 -8.15 -44.24 -15.01
N SER A 10 -7.16 -43.85 -15.80
CA SER A 10 -5.74 -44.08 -15.51
C SER A 10 -5.19 -43.21 -14.37
N TYR A 11 -5.88 -42.13 -14.03
CA TYR A 11 -5.45 -41.13 -13.02
C TYR A 11 -6.44 -40.97 -11.86
N PHE A 12 -7.65 -41.48 -11.97
CA PHE A 12 -8.70 -41.36 -10.95
C PHE A 12 -8.65 -42.57 -10.00
N SER A 13 -7.98 -42.38 -8.87
CA SER A 13 -7.85 -43.43 -7.84
C SER A 13 -9.17 -43.64 -7.07
N LYS A 14 -9.30 -44.80 -6.41
CA LYS A 14 -10.46 -45.09 -5.53
C LYS A 14 -10.60 -44.07 -4.38
N THR A 15 -9.51 -43.40 -4.02
CA THR A 15 -9.45 -42.38 -2.96
C THR A 15 -9.57 -40.96 -3.48
N ALA A 16 -9.68 -40.75 -4.79
CA ALA A 16 -9.70 -39.40 -5.39
C ALA A 16 -10.86 -38.55 -4.87
N LEU A 17 -12.10 -39.06 -4.80
CA LEU A 17 -13.26 -38.33 -4.29
C LEU A 17 -13.10 -37.85 -2.84
N PRO A 18 -12.71 -38.68 -1.86
CA PRO A 18 -12.37 -38.23 -0.53
C PRO A 18 -11.30 -37.13 -0.50
N TRP A 19 -10.25 -37.25 -1.30
CA TRP A 19 -9.18 -36.25 -1.40
C TRP A 19 -9.68 -34.94 -2.05
N MET A 20 -10.52 -35.01 -3.07
CA MET A 20 -11.12 -33.85 -3.71
C MET A 20 -12.03 -33.08 -2.74
N SER A 21 -12.71 -33.76 -1.82
CA SER A 21 -13.60 -33.09 -0.85
C SER A 21 -12.88 -32.13 0.09
N ILE A 22 -11.57 -32.31 0.29
CA ILE A 22 -10.72 -31.43 1.09
C ILE A 22 -9.77 -30.57 0.25
N GLY A 23 -9.97 -30.55 -1.11
CA GLY A 23 -9.27 -29.67 -2.03
C GLY A 23 -8.01 -30.21 -2.68
N TYR A 24 -7.68 -31.50 -2.49
CA TYR A 24 -6.61 -32.16 -3.23
C TYR A 24 -7.09 -32.66 -4.60
N GLU A 25 -6.20 -33.26 -5.40
CA GLU A 25 -6.47 -33.78 -6.76
C GLU A 25 -6.88 -32.71 -7.80
N THR A 26 -6.98 -31.45 -7.40
CA THR A 26 -7.26 -30.33 -8.31
C THR A 26 -6.14 -29.31 -8.29
N GLN A 27 -5.72 -28.88 -9.48
CA GLN A 27 -4.75 -27.81 -9.64
C GLN A 27 -5.45 -26.57 -10.17
N VAL A 28 -5.66 -25.60 -9.30
CA VAL A 28 -6.31 -24.34 -9.64
C VAL A 28 -5.28 -23.21 -9.54
N PRO A 29 -5.01 -22.47 -10.61
CA PRO A 29 -4.11 -21.33 -10.55
C PRO A 29 -4.59 -20.30 -9.52
N PRO A 30 -3.69 -19.63 -8.78
CA PRO A 30 -4.07 -18.62 -7.76
C PRO A 30 -4.99 -17.53 -8.32
N LEU A 31 -4.81 -17.12 -9.58
CA LEU A 31 -5.67 -16.13 -10.23
C LEU A 31 -7.13 -16.59 -10.34
N ASN A 32 -7.39 -17.87 -10.57
CA ASN A 32 -8.75 -18.39 -10.63
C ASN A 32 -9.41 -18.40 -9.25
N ILE A 33 -8.65 -18.73 -8.19
CA ILE A 33 -9.10 -18.62 -6.80
C ILE A 33 -9.44 -17.16 -6.49
N LEU A 34 -8.55 -16.24 -6.83
CA LEU A 34 -8.76 -14.81 -6.65
C LEU A 34 -10.01 -14.32 -7.39
N THR A 35 -10.23 -14.76 -8.63
CA THR A 35 -11.42 -14.43 -9.43
C THR A 35 -12.71 -14.86 -8.73
N PHE A 36 -12.71 -16.03 -8.09
CA PHE A 36 -13.86 -16.51 -7.33
C PHE A 36 -14.12 -15.65 -6.07
N TYR A 37 -13.09 -15.34 -5.28
CA TYR A 37 -13.23 -14.45 -4.12
C TYR A 37 -13.60 -13.03 -4.53
N ASN A 38 -13.08 -12.56 -5.66
CA ASN A 38 -13.48 -11.28 -6.24
C ASN A 38 -14.98 -11.27 -6.59
N ALA A 39 -15.53 -12.37 -7.16
CA ALA A 39 -16.94 -12.45 -7.44
C ALA A 39 -17.81 -12.38 -6.17
N ILE A 40 -17.38 -13.00 -5.05
CA ILE A 40 -18.04 -12.86 -3.75
C ILE A 40 -18.02 -11.40 -3.29
N ALA A 41 -16.87 -10.74 -3.39
CA ALA A 41 -16.69 -9.33 -3.06
C ALA A 41 -17.54 -8.41 -3.97
N ASN A 42 -17.69 -8.76 -5.25
CA ASN A 42 -18.37 -8.00 -6.29
C ASN A 42 -19.86 -8.40 -6.44
N ASN A 43 -20.56 -8.54 -5.34
CA ASN A 43 -22.01 -8.85 -5.30
C ASN A 43 -22.43 -10.08 -6.12
N GLY A 44 -21.56 -11.10 -6.18
CA GLY A 44 -21.82 -12.33 -6.91
C GLY A 44 -21.54 -12.24 -8.42
N VAL A 45 -21.05 -11.12 -8.91
CA VAL A 45 -20.71 -10.93 -10.33
C VAL A 45 -19.27 -11.35 -10.59
N SER A 46 -19.08 -12.41 -11.38
CA SER A 46 -17.75 -12.87 -11.80
C SER A 46 -17.29 -12.16 -13.07
N ILE A 47 -16.14 -11.54 -13.00
CA ILE A 47 -15.53 -10.79 -14.11
C ILE A 47 -14.25 -11.47 -14.61
N ARG A 48 -13.91 -11.28 -15.88
CA ARG A 48 -12.66 -11.76 -16.45
C ARG A 48 -11.49 -10.91 -15.93
N PRO A 49 -10.45 -11.54 -15.34
CA PRO A 49 -9.24 -10.82 -14.96
C PRO A 49 -8.62 -10.15 -16.18
N LYS A 50 -8.23 -8.88 -16.05
CA LYS A 50 -7.51 -8.12 -17.07
C LYS A 50 -6.30 -7.41 -16.46
N PHE A 51 -5.19 -7.38 -17.21
CA PHE A 51 -3.94 -6.74 -16.78
C PHE A 51 -3.71 -5.39 -17.47
N VAL A 52 -4.45 -5.10 -18.53
CA VAL A 52 -4.37 -3.87 -19.31
C VAL A 52 -5.71 -3.16 -19.26
N LYS A 53 -5.74 -1.90 -18.84
CA LYS A 53 -6.93 -1.06 -18.81
C LYS A 53 -7.14 -0.35 -20.14
N ALA A 54 -6.08 0.26 -20.65
CA ALA A 54 -6.10 0.99 -21.91
C ALA A 54 -4.71 1.02 -22.54
N ALA A 55 -4.65 1.17 -23.85
CA ALA A 55 -3.43 1.54 -24.57
C ALA A 55 -3.46 3.06 -24.82
N VAL A 56 -2.35 3.73 -24.49
CA VAL A 56 -2.21 5.19 -24.63
C VAL A 56 -1.07 5.49 -25.59
N LYS A 57 -1.28 6.42 -26.52
CA LYS A 57 -0.27 6.94 -27.43
C LYS A 57 -0.35 8.48 -27.38
N ASP A 58 0.80 9.13 -27.16
CA ASP A 58 0.93 10.59 -27.09
C ASP A 58 -0.04 11.27 -26.09
N GLY A 59 -0.36 10.56 -24.99
CA GLY A 59 -1.29 11.04 -23.94
C GLY A 59 -2.76 10.74 -24.21
N GLU A 60 -3.13 10.25 -25.40
CA GLU A 60 -4.50 9.89 -25.77
C GLU A 60 -4.76 8.38 -25.69
N ILE A 61 -5.96 8.02 -25.23
CA ILE A 61 -6.39 6.61 -25.18
C ILE A 61 -6.74 6.18 -26.59
N VAL A 62 -5.89 5.30 -27.19
CA VAL A 62 -6.12 4.74 -28.52
C VAL A 62 -6.95 3.45 -28.48
N LYS A 63 -6.99 2.76 -27.34
CA LYS A 63 -7.83 1.56 -27.16
C LYS A 63 -8.14 1.36 -25.68
N GLU A 64 -9.39 1.18 -25.37
CA GLU A 64 -9.85 0.79 -24.03
C GLU A 64 -10.26 -0.69 -24.00
N TYR A 65 -9.96 -1.37 -22.90
CA TYR A 65 -10.35 -2.77 -22.68
C TYR A 65 -11.47 -2.78 -21.61
N PRO A 66 -12.72 -2.98 -22.01
CA PRO A 66 -13.85 -2.98 -21.08
C PRO A 66 -13.78 -4.17 -20.11
N THR A 67 -14.54 -4.09 -19.03
CA THR A 67 -14.72 -5.21 -18.11
C THR A 67 -15.67 -6.22 -18.72
N GLU A 68 -15.24 -7.49 -18.81
CA GLU A 68 -16.04 -8.60 -19.32
C GLU A 68 -16.65 -9.39 -18.16
N VAL A 69 -17.98 -9.53 -18.15
CA VAL A 69 -18.69 -10.35 -17.17
C VAL A 69 -18.70 -11.80 -17.64
N ILE A 70 -18.15 -12.71 -16.83
CA ILE A 70 -18.15 -14.14 -17.08
C ILE A 70 -19.46 -14.78 -16.60
N ASN A 71 -19.90 -14.39 -15.39
CA ASN A 71 -21.13 -14.86 -14.80
C ASN A 71 -21.76 -13.72 -13.99
N PRO A 72 -22.97 -13.29 -14.34
CA PRO A 72 -23.63 -12.18 -13.65
C PRO A 72 -24.11 -12.55 -12.23
N LYS A 73 -24.23 -13.83 -11.90
CA LYS A 73 -24.70 -14.27 -10.57
C LYS A 73 -24.19 -15.68 -10.25
N ILE A 74 -23.15 -15.77 -9.41
CA ILE A 74 -22.53 -17.06 -9.05
C ILE A 74 -23.37 -17.87 -8.04
N CYS A 75 -24.23 -17.22 -7.26
CA CYS A 75 -25.08 -17.86 -6.27
C CYS A 75 -26.28 -16.96 -5.91
N SER A 76 -27.21 -17.45 -5.09
CA SER A 76 -28.33 -16.64 -4.57
C SER A 76 -27.84 -15.55 -3.62
N ASP A 77 -28.61 -14.47 -3.48
CA ASP A 77 -28.26 -13.34 -2.59
C ASP A 77 -28.19 -13.79 -1.14
N LYS A 78 -29.07 -14.74 -0.74
CA LYS A 78 -29.02 -15.37 0.59
C LYS A 78 -27.70 -16.12 0.81
N THR A 79 -27.28 -16.93 -0.14
CA THR A 79 -26.01 -17.67 -0.07
C THR A 79 -24.83 -16.72 -0.04
N LEU A 80 -24.88 -15.65 -0.84
CA LEU A 80 -23.85 -14.63 -0.88
C LEU A 80 -23.67 -13.92 0.48
N ALA A 81 -24.78 -13.54 1.11
CA ALA A 81 -24.75 -12.92 2.43
C ALA A 81 -24.15 -13.87 3.49
N GLN A 82 -24.57 -15.13 3.48
CA GLN A 82 -24.06 -16.13 4.41
C GLN A 82 -22.55 -16.38 4.24
N ILE A 83 -22.07 -16.53 3.01
CA ILE A 83 -20.63 -16.77 2.77
C ILE A 83 -19.77 -15.56 3.14
N ARG A 84 -20.26 -14.34 2.92
CA ARG A 84 -19.58 -13.12 3.34
C ARG A 84 -19.44 -13.05 4.86
N GLU A 85 -20.49 -13.35 5.59
CA GLU A 85 -20.46 -13.42 7.06
C GLU A 85 -19.45 -14.48 7.54
N ILE A 86 -19.47 -15.68 6.95
CA ILE A 86 -18.52 -16.75 7.29
C ILE A 86 -17.09 -16.29 7.03
N LEU A 87 -16.78 -15.70 5.87
CA LEU A 87 -15.44 -15.25 5.51
C LEU A 87 -14.93 -14.13 6.44
N GLN A 88 -15.81 -13.26 6.92
CA GLN A 88 -15.48 -12.24 7.90
C GLN A 88 -15.16 -12.86 9.27
N LYS A 89 -15.97 -13.82 9.74
CA LYS A 89 -15.74 -14.55 11.00
C LYS A 89 -14.45 -15.37 10.97
N VAL A 90 -14.07 -15.94 9.84
CA VAL A 90 -12.78 -16.65 9.69
C VAL A 90 -11.59 -15.75 10.05
N VAL A 91 -11.66 -14.47 9.73
CA VAL A 91 -10.62 -13.49 10.07
C VAL A 91 -10.83 -12.90 11.46
N GLY A 92 -12.05 -12.55 11.83
CA GLY A 92 -12.34 -11.94 13.14
C GLY A 92 -12.17 -12.88 14.31
N GLU A 93 -12.67 -14.11 14.19
CA GLU A 93 -12.77 -15.08 15.27
C GLU A 93 -11.92 -16.34 15.06
N GLY A 94 -11.62 -16.68 13.78
CA GLY A 94 -10.99 -17.93 13.38
C GLY A 94 -9.46 -17.89 13.31
N LEU A 95 -8.91 -18.87 12.58
CA LEU A 95 -7.46 -19.06 12.41
C LEU A 95 -6.78 -18.01 11.52
N ALA A 96 -7.55 -17.15 10.88
CA ALA A 96 -7.03 -16.10 10.00
C ALA A 96 -6.88 -14.73 10.68
N LYS A 97 -6.97 -14.64 12.00
CA LYS A 97 -6.76 -13.37 12.75
C LYS A 97 -5.52 -12.57 12.32
N PRO A 98 -4.37 -13.19 11.99
CA PRO A 98 -3.20 -12.45 11.52
C PRO A 98 -3.39 -11.71 10.17
N ALA A 99 -4.45 -12.06 9.41
CA ALA A 99 -4.81 -11.34 8.18
C ALA A 99 -5.70 -10.10 8.41
N GLY A 100 -6.21 -9.93 9.63
CA GLY A 100 -7.06 -8.81 10.02
C GLY A 100 -6.31 -7.49 10.16
N SER A 101 -7.08 -6.41 10.27
CA SER A 101 -6.60 -5.07 10.60
C SER A 101 -7.41 -4.49 11.76
N LYS A 102 -6.82 -3.52 12.47
CA LYS A 102 -7.53 -2.74 13.50
C LYS A 102 -8.36 -1.61 12.90
N GLN A 103 -8.15 -1.28 11.62
CA GLN A 103 -8.75 -0.12 10.95
C GLN A 103 -9.96 -0.48 10.10
N PHE A 104 -10.05 -1.72 9.64
CA PHE A 104 -11.13 -2.21 8.78
C PHE A 104 -11.27 -3.73 8.91
N HIS A 105 -12.45 -4.25 8.60
CA HIS A 105 -12.64 -5.69 8.57
C HIS A 105 -12.14 -6.30 7.25
N VAL A 106 -11.58 -7.50 7.38
CA VAL A 106 -11.10 -8.32 6.27
C VAL A 106 -11.95 -9.58 6.20
N SER A 107 -12.34 -9.98 5.01
CA SER A 107 -12.98 -11.27 4.74
C SER A 107 -12.07 -12.14 3.91
N GLY A 108 -11.90 -13.40 4.28
CA GLY A 108 -11.03 -14.30 3.53
C GLY A 108 -10.87 -15.67 4.14
N LYS A 109 -10.03 -16.49 3.52
CA LYS A 109 -9.75 -17.87 3.93
C LYS A 109 -8.30 -18.22 3.76
N THR A 110 -7.77 -18.94 4.74
CA THR A 110 -6.43 -19.54 4.71
C THR A 110 -6.42 -20.83 3.91
N GLY A 111 -5.30 -21.12 3.27
CA GLY A 111 -4.98 -22.40 2.68
C GLY A 111 -3.64 -22.92 3.23
N THR A 112 -3.57 -24.22 3.51
CA THR A 112 -2.32 -24.91 3.86
C THR A 112 -2.36 -26.29 3.21
N ALA A 113 -1.72 -26.42 2.07
CA ALA A 113 -1.70 -27.66 1.31
C ALA A 113 -0.30 -28.26 1.28
N GLN A 114 -0.20 -29.58 1.45
CA GLN A 114 1.05 -30.29 1.20
C GLN A 114 1.34 -30.32 -0.31
N ILE A 115 2.61 -30.17 -0.66
CA ILE A 115 3.09 -30.27 -2.02
C ILE A 115 3.63 -31.68 -2.24
N SER A 116 3.08 -32.37 -3.25
CA SER A 116 3.60 -33.67 -3.68
C SER A 116 5.01 -33.51 -4.26
N GLN A 117 5.88 -34.46 -3.95
CA GLN A 117 7.26 -34.51 -4.42
C GLN A 117 7.41 -35.44 -5.64
N GLY A 118 6.54 -35.30 -6.63
CA GLY A 118 6.56 -36.09 -7.85
C GLY A 118 6.26 -37.57 -7.57
N ALA A 119 7.10 -38.47 -8.09
CA ALA A 119 6.92 -39.92 -7.94
C ALA A 119 6.98 -40.41 -6.49
N ALA A 120 7.64 -39.68 -5.58
CA ALA A 120 7.72 -40.00 -4.15
C ALA A 120 6.45 -39.60 -3.36
N GLY A 121 5.53 -38.86 -3.99
CA GLY A 121 4.26 -38.43 -3.38
C GLY A 121 4.44 -37.51 -2.16
N TYR A 122 3.62 -37.73 -1.11
CA TYR A 122 3.63 -36.95 0.12
C TYR A 122 4.49 -37.56 1.24
N LYS A 123 5.08 -38.76 1.02
CA LYS A 123 5.79 -39.55 2.05
C LYS A 123 7.31 -39.39 2.05
N ALA A 124 7.89 -38.67 1.11
CA ALA A 124 9.35 -38.57 0.98
C ALA A 124 9.93 -37.42 1.81
N GLY A 125 10.64 -37.77 2.87
CA GLY A 125 11.54 -36.86 3.60
C GLY A 125 10.87 -35.61 4.19
N VAL A 126 11.33 -34.43 3.80
CA VAL A 126 10.82 -33.14 4.30
C VAL A 126 9.48 -32.79 3.68
N THR A 127 8.46 -32.64 4.52
CA THR A 127 7.13 -32.18 4.06
C THR A 127 7.18 -30.73 3.62
N ASN A 128 6.89 -30.48 2.35
CA ASN A 128 6.76 -29.13 1.80
C ASN A 128 5.30 -28.70 1.75
N TYR A 129 5.06 -27.41 1.99
CA TYR A 129 3.73 -26.82 2.00
C TYR A 129 3.63 -25.68 1.00
N LEU A 130 2.40 -25.45 0.52
CA LEU A 130 1.94 -24.22 -0.09
C LEU A 130 0.95 -23.58 0.90
N VAL A 131 1.34 -22.45 1.46
CA VAL A 131 0.45 -21.69 2.33
C VAL A 131 -0.11 -20.50 1.59
N SER A 132 -1.38 -20.17 1.83
CA SER A 132 -2.03 -19.06 1.14
C SER A 132 -3.06 -18.37 2.04
N PHE A 133 -3.36 -17.13 1.69
CA PHE A 133 -4.53 -16.41 2.15
C PHE A 133 -5.14 -15.69 0.97
N CYS A 134 -6.43 -15.90 0.72
CA CYS A 134 -7.21 -15.19 -0.29
C CYS A 134 -8.38 -14.48 0.38
N GLY A 135 -8.57 -13.21 0.05
CA GLY A 135 -9.61 -12.42 0.68
C GLY A 135 -9.82 -11.07 0.01
N TYR A 136 -10.66 -10.25 0.63
CA TYR A 136 -11.00 -8.90 0.18
C TYR A 136 -11.18 -7.96 1.37
N PHE A 137 -11.06 -6.68 1.09
CA PHE A 137 -11.19 -5.62 2.09
C PHE A 137 -11.63 -4.28 1.46
N PRO A 138 -12.30 -3.37 2.25
CA PRO A 138 -13.00 -3.64 3.50
C PRO A 138 -14.11 -4.68 3.31
N SER A 139 -14.49 -5.41 4.37
CA SER A 139 -15.52 -6.47 4.27
C SER A 139 -16.90 -5.95 3.89
N GLU A 140 -17.29 -4.79 4.46
CA GLU A 140 -18.61 -4.19 4.33
C GLU A 140 -18.82 -3.55 2.96
N ALA A 141 -17.77 -2.93 2.41
CA ALA A 141 -17.76 -2.28 1.11
C ALA A 141 -16.48 -2.65 0.34
N PRO A 142 -16.40 -3.86 -0.22
CA PRO A 142 -15.19 -4.38 -0.84
C PRO A 142 -14.67 -3.49 -1.98
N LYS A 143 -13.41 -3.07 -1.87
CA LYS A 143 -12.70 -2.33 -2.92
C LYS A 143 -11.58 -3.13 -3.55
N TYR A 144 -10.96 -4.00 -2.78
CA TYR A 144 -9.80 -4.79 -3.18
C TYR A 144 -9.98 -6.25 -2.84
N SER A 145 -9.59 -7.12 -3.74
CA SER A 145 -9.39 -8.55 -3.50
C SER A 145 -7.92 -8.89 -3.78
N MET A 146 -7.35 -9.75 -2.94
CA MET A 146 -5.94 -10.11 -3.01
C MET A 146 -5.74 -11.56 -2.61
N ILE A 147 -4.76 -12.23 -3.23
CA ILE A 147 -4.26 -13.53 -2.81
C ILE A 147 -2.76 -13.43 -2.53
N VAL A 148 -2.34 -13.99 -1.41
CA VAL A 148 -0.93 -14.19 -1.06
C VAL A 148 -0.66 -15.68 -0.99
N SER A 149 0.34 -16.17 -1.72
CA SER A 149 0.75 -17.57 -1.76
C SER A 149 2.25 -17.67 -1.53
N ILE A 150 2.66 -18.53 -0.59
CA ILE A 150 4.06 -18.76 -0.24
C ILE A 150 4.33 -20.26 -0.37
N GLN A 151 5.26 -20.60 -1.24
CA GLN A 151 5.67 -21.99 -1.48
C GLN A 151 6.89 -22.33 -0.65
N LYS A 152 6.89 -23.51 -0.04
CA LYS A 152 7.98 -24.03 0.81
C LYS A 152 8.40 -23.04 1.91
N PRO A 153 7.47 -22.60 2.77
CA PRO A 153 7.75 -21.56 3.77
C PRO A 153 8.68 -22.02 4.93
N GLY A 154 9.09 -23.29 4.96
CA GLY A 154 9.83 -23.88 6.06
C GLY A 154 8.93 -24.46 7.17
N PRO A 155 9.50 -24.82 8.33
CA PRO A 155 8.74 -25.38 9.45
C PRO A 155 7.68 -24.42 9.98
N THR A 156 6.65 -24.97 10.66
CA THR A 156 5.47 -24.23 11.15
C THR A 156 4.60 -23.59 10.05
N ALA A 157 4.49 -24.26 8.90
CA ALA A 157 3.70 -23.78 7.77
C ALA A 157 2.25 -23.45 8.18
N SER A 158 1.87 -22.16 8.08
CA SER A 158 0.55 -21.66 8.44
C SER A 158 0.10 -20.59 7.47
N GLY A 159 -1.03 -20.83 6.79
CA GLY A 159 -1.63 -19.85 5.91
C GLY A 159 -2.02 -18.55 6.62
N GLY A 160 -2.53 -18.65 7.85
CA GLY A 160 -2.89 -17.49 8.68
C GLY A 160 -1.67 -16.67 9.12
N LEU A 161 -0.70 -17.33 9.75
CA LEU A 161 0.47 -16.66 10.31
C LEU A 161 1.41 -16.09 9.23
N MET A 162 1.62 -16.80 8.12
CA MET A 162 2.57 -16.41 7.09
C MET A 162 1.89 -15.59 5.99
N ALA A 163 0.99 -16.18 5.23
CA ALA A 163 0.33 -15.49 4.12
C ALA A 163 -0.65 -14.42 4.61
N GLY A 164 -1.36 -14.67 5.73
CA GLY A 164 -2.30 -13.71 6.32
C GLY A 164 -1.61 -12.45 6.85
N SER A 165 -0.47 -12.56 7.52
CA SER A 165 0.26 -11.39 8.01
C SER A 165 0.85 -10.52 6.88
N VAL A 166 1.28 -11.14 5.78
CA VAL A 166 1.71 -10.42 4.57
C VAL A 166 0.51 -9.71 3.95
N PHE A 167 -0.65 -10.40 3.85
CA PHE A 167 -1.90 -9.80 3.37
C PHE A 167 -2.28 -8.57 4.19
N SER A 168 -2.30 -8.67 5.52
CA SER A 168 -2.64 -7.57 6.42
C SER A 168 -1.74 -6.34 6.19
N LYS A 169 -0.42 -6.53 6.16
CA LYS A 169 0.53 -5.43 5.92
C LYS A 169 0.34 -4.73 4.57
N ILE A 170 0.04 -5.49 3.51
CA ILE A 170 -0.25 -4.92 2.20
C ILE A 170 -1.59 -4.19 2.23
N ALA A 171 -2.63 -4.83 2.80
CA ALA A 171 -3.98 -4.26 2.89
C ALA A 171 -3.98 -2.94 3.66
N GLU A 172 -3.27 -2.85 4.79
CA GLU A 172 -3.13 -1.61 5.56
C GLU A 172 -2.46 -0.49 4.77
N ARG A 173 -1.40 -0.80 4.01
CA ARG A 173 -0.72 0.18 3.16
C ARG A 173 -1.60 0.66 1.99
N VAL A 174 -2.32 -0.26 1.36
CA VAL A 174 -3.26 0.06 0.28
C VAL A 174 -4.40 0.90 0.83
N TYR A 175 -4.98 0.47 1.94
CA TYR A 175 -6.06 1.17 2.61
C TYR A 175 -5.65 2.59 3.03
N ALA A 176 -4.49 2.77 3.64
CA ALA A 176 -3.95 4.08 4.02
C ALA A 176 -3.67 4.99 2.82
N LYS A 177 -3.27 4.42 1.67
CA LYS A 177 -3.02 5.19 0.43
C LYS A 177 -4.32 5.64 -0.24
N ASP A 178 -5.34 4.78 -0.24
CA ASP A 178 -6.64 5.05 -0.87
C ASP A 178 -7.60 5.78 0.06
N LEU A 179 -7.37 5.73 1.36
CA LEU A 179 -7.98 6.57 2.38
C LEU A 179 -7.48 8.03 2.30
N ARG A 180 -7.25 8.53 1.11
CA ARG A 180 -7.66 9.89 0.80
C ARG A 180 -9.19 9.90 0.80
N LEU A 181 -9.75 9.48 1.95
CA LEU A 181 -11.14 9.65 2.26
C LEU A 181 -11.46 11.14 2.16
N PRO A 182 -12.59 11.53 1.60
CA PRO A 182 -13.20 12.74 2.08
C PRO A 182 -13.32 12.56 3.61
N LEU A 183 -12.67 13.42 4.37
CA LEU A 183 -12.72 13.52 5.83
C LEU A 183 -14.15 13.93 6.27
N THR A 184 -15.15 13.10 5.98
CA THR A 184 -16.55 13.35 6.29
C THR A 184 -17.13 12.36 7.28
N SER A 185 -16.33 11.51 7.91
CA SER A 185 -16.79 10.72 9.05
C SER A 185 -16.08 11.19 10.32
N ALA A 186 -16.87 11.87 11.17
CA ALA A 186 -16.62 12.19 12.59
C ALA A 186 -15.15 12.08 13.01
N ILE A 187 -14.37 13.09 12.67
CA ILE A 187 -13.10 13.34 13.34
C ILE A 187 -13.49 13.67 14.77
N ASP A 188 -13.02 12.86 15.72
CA ASP A 188 -12.96 13.28 17.10
C ASP A 188 -12.12 14.57 17.12
N THR A 189 -12.80 15.70 17.19
CA THR A 189 -12.22 17.03 17.05
C THR A 189 -11.27 17.39 18.18
N ASN A 190 -11.03 16.46 19.12
CA ASN A 190 -10.19 16.67 20.30
C ASN A 190 -8.72 16.28 20.10
N THR A 191 -8.33 15.64 18.99
CA THR A 191 -6.93 15.32 18.71
C THR A 191 -6.55 15.65 17.27
N VAL A 192 -6.38 16.93 16.97
CA VAL A 192 -5.77 17.37 15.70
C VAL A 192 -4.28 17.03 15.75
N VAL A 193 -3.88 15.98 15.04
CA VAL A 193 -2.45 15.68 14.85
C VAL A 193 -1.88 16.67 13.86
N ILE A 194 -1.19 17.68 14.36
CA ILE A 194 -0.49 18.66 13.52
C ILE A 194 0.75 17.99 12.91
N PRO A 195 0.89 17.96 11.58
CA PRO A 195 2.01 17.30 10.95
C PRO A 195 3.32 18.07 11.14
N HIS A 196 4.43 17.32 11.25
CA HIS A 196 5.76 17.91 11.15
C HIS A 196 6.08 18.22 9.69
N VAL A 197 6.07 19.48 9.34
CA VAL A 197 6.36 19.97 8.00
C VAL A 197 7.85 20.32 7.88
N LYS A 198 8.46 20.07 6.72
CA LYS A 198 9.86 20.46 6.47
C LYS A 198 9.96 21.96 6.22
N ALA A 199 11.08 22.55 6.61
CA ALA A 199 11.47 23.88 6.17
C ALA A 199 11.66 23.89 4.63
N GLY A 200 11.44 25.03 3.98
CA GLY A 200 11.53 25.13 2.52
C GLY A 200 10.95 26.43 1.98
N GLU A 201 10.35 26.38 0.80
CA GLU A 201 9.62 27.50 0.21
C GLU A 201 8.23 27.61 0.85
N MET A 202 8.00 28.70 1.56
CA MET A 202 6.85 28.85 2.46
C MET A 202 5.52 29.06 1.76
N ARG A 203 5.48 29.65 0.57
CA ARG A 203 4.23 29.83 -0.18
C ARG A 203 3.69 28.51 -0.72
N GLN A 204 4.59 27.64 -1.21
CA GLN A 204 4.19 26.30 -1.64
C GLN A 204 3.72 25.47 -0.45
N THR A 205 4.44 25.58 0.67
CA THR A 205 4.06 24.95 1.93
C THR A 205 2.69 25.43 2.40
N GLN A 206 2.45 26.74 2.40
CA GLN A 206 1.17 27.33 2.79
C GLN A 206 0.03 26.79 1.89
N ARG A 207 0.22 26.82 0.58
CA ARG A 207 -0.79 26.32 -0.38
C ARG A 207 -1.15 24.85 -0.14
N VAL A 208 -0.14 23.99 0.08
CA VAL A 208 -0.38 22.57 0.39
C VAL A 208 -1.16 22.40 1.70
N LEU A 209 -0.82 23.15 2.73
CA LEU A 209 -1.51 23.08 4.02
C LEU A 209 -2.96 23.60 3.93
N GLU A 210 -3.21 24.65 3.15
CA GLU A 210 -4.55 25.18 2.87
C GLU A 210 -5.41 24.14 2.12
N GLU A 211 -4.87 23.50 1.08
CA GLU A 211 -5.55 22.42 0.34
C GLU A 211 -5.85 21.19 1.22
N LEU A 212 -5.03 20.95 2.23
CA LEU A 212 -5.25 19.88 3.21
C LEU A 212 -6.13 20.29 4.40
N ASN A 213 -6.66 21.51 4.41
CA ASN A 213 -7.45 22.10 5.51
C ASN A 213 -6.73 22.07 6.87
N ILE A 214 -5.40 22.26 6.87
CA ILE A 214 -4.60 22.35 8.08
C ILE A 214 -4.48 23.82 8.51
N ASN A 215 -4.80 24.10 9.75
CA ASN A 215 -4.69 25.45 10.28
C ASN A 215 -3.25 25.97 10.23
N ILE A 216 -3.09 27.21 9.80
CA ILE A 216 -1.82 27.90 9.62
C ILE A 216 -1.78 29.16 10.45
N GLN A 217 -0.67 29.36 11.16
CA GLN A 217 -0.31 30.63 11.80
C GLN A 217 0.91 31.24 11.08
N GLY A 218 0.94 32.57 10.96
CA GLY A 218 2.01 33.26 10.25
C GLY A 218 1.88 33.18 8.73
N LYS A 219 0.68 33.54 8.21
CA LYS A 219 0.43 33.57 6.75
C LYS A 219 1.48 34.38 6.00
N ILE A 220 2.01 33.80 4.94
CA ILE A 220 2.96 34.46 4.05
C ILE A 220 2.19 35.32 3.06
N ALA A 221 2.58 36.58 2.93
CA ALA A 221 1.95 37.48 1.99
C ALA A 221 2.14 37.00 0.55
N ASP A 222 1.12 37.15 -0.27
CA ASP A 222 1.19 36.81 -1.69
C ASP A 222 2.17 37.77 -2.39
N SER A 223 3.35 37.28 -2.70
CA SER A 223 4.42 38.02 -3.39
C SER A 223 4.94 37.21 -4.57
N ARG A 224 5.43 37.89 -5.61
CA ARG A 224 6.04 37.22 -6.76
C ARG A 224 7.44 36.60 -6.43
N LYS A 225 8.02 36.96 -5.29
CA LYS A 225 9.34 36.47 -4.85
C LYS A 225 9.19 35.23 -4.00
N GLU A 226 10.10 34.27 -4.14
CA GLU A 226 10.22 33.09 -3.27
C GLU A 226 10.43 33.53 -1.84
N VAL A 227 9.72 32.88 -0.91
CA VAL A 227 9.83 33.13 0.53
C VAL A 227 10.30 31.86 1.22
N TRP A 228 11.53 31.86 1.64
CA TRP A 228 12.13 30.74 2.33
C TRP A 228 11.91 30.85 3.85
N GLY A 229 11.79 29.70 4.52
CA GLY A 229 11.50 29.74 5.93
C GLY A 229 11.57 28.40 6.63
N SER A 230 11.12 28.40 7.89
CA SER A 230 10.97 27.23 8.73
C SER A 230 9.52 27.03 9.13
N THR A 231 9.23 25.82 9.57
CA THR A 231 7.92 25.45 10.11
C THR A 231 8.10 24.81 11.47
N HIS A 232 7.14 24.98 12.37
CA HIS A 232 7.03 24.20 13.58
C HIS A 232 5.57 23.90 13.90
N ALA A 233 5.32 22.77 14.57
CA ALA A 233 3.99 22.38 15.00
C ALA A 233 3.61 23.14 16.29
N ALA A 234 2.46 23.76 16.28
CA ALA A 234 1.78 24.30 17.47
C ALA A 234 0.56 23.40 17.80
N PRO A 235 -0.08 23.54 18.98
CA PRO A 235 -1.14 22.61 19.41
C PRO A 235 -2.31 22.43 18.42
N GLN A 236 -2.62 23.44 17.62
CA GLN A 236 -3.76 23.42 16.68
C GLN A 236 -3.43 23.94 15.29
N ALA A 237 -2.15 24.22 14.97
CA ALA A 237 -1.75 24.80 13.71
C ALA A 237 -0.28 24.49 13.36
N VAL A 238 0.06 24.60 12.10
CA VAL A 238 1.45 24.72 11.64
C VAL A 238 1.82 26.19 11.60
N VAL A 239 2.89 26.56 12.29
CA VAL A 239 3.42 27.92 12.26
C VAL A 239 4.42 28.03 11.12
N LEU A 240 4.24 29.04 10.27
CA LEU A 240 5.16 29.38 9.17
C LEU A 240 5.97 30.60 9.56
N GLU A 241 7.31 30.49 9.53
CA GLU A 241 8.23 31.57 9.81
C GLU A 241 9.09 31.85 8.59
N SER A 242 8.95 33.05 8.02
CA SER A 242 9.83 33.49 6.93
C SER A 242 11.26 33.79 7.45
N ARG A 243 12.26 33.41 6.68
CA ARG A 243 13.66 33.74 6.92
C ARG A 243 14.17 34.67 5.82
N GLY A 244 14.70 35.81 6.22
CA GLY A 244 15.37 36.71 5.29
C GLY A 244 16.64 36.06 4.71
N ILE A 245 16.73 35.97 3.37
CA ILE A 245 17.92 35.43 2.69
C ILE A 245 18.75 36.55 2.15
N MET A 246 19.90 36.76 2.73
CA MET A 246 20.85 37.76 2.25
C MET A 246 21.57 37.25 0.98
N GLN A 247 21.86 38.19 0.03
CA GLN A 247 22.26 37.80 -1.32
C GLN A 247 23.65 37.18 -1.40
N ASN A 248 24.59 37.65 -0.58
CA ASN A 248 26.03 37.26 -0.61
C ASN A 248 26.45 36.37 0.55
N PHE A 249 25.47 35.84 1.33
CA PHE A 249 25.75 35.03 2.50
C PHE A 249 25.13 33.64 2.38
N VAL A 250 25.80 32.64 2.94
CA VAL A 250 25.31 31.27 3.02
C VAL A 250 24.04 31.24 3.87
N PRO A 251 22.88 30.81 3.33
CA PRO A 251 21.67 30.70 4.12
C PRO A 251 21.68 29.44 5.01
N SER A 252 20.86 29.46 6.07
CA SER A 252 20.58 28.22 6.80
C SER A 252 19.57 27.38 6.03
N VAL A 253 19.96 26.14 5.70
CA VAL A 253 19.10 25.14 5.05
C VAL A 253 18.72 24.01 6.03
N ILE A 254 19.01 24.16 7.32
CA ILE A 254 18.67 23.17 8.34
C ILE A 254 17.15 22.99 8.40
N GLY A 255 16.71 21.73 8.40
CA GLY A 255 15.29 21.31 8.39
C GLY A 255 14.67 21.23 6.99
N MET A 256 15.35 21.69 5.93
CA MET A 256 14.87 21.61 4.55
C MET A 256 14.99 20.19 3.98
N GLY A 257 14.15 19.87 3.00
CA GLY A 257 14.34 18.70 2.16
C GLY A 257 15.51 18.88 1.21
N ALA A 258 16.08 17.78 0.67
CA ALA A 258 17.23 17.81 -0.25
C ALA A 258 16.99 18.76 -1.43
N LYS A 259 15.82 18.67 -2.08
CA LYS A 259 15.50 19.46 -3.28
C LYS A 259 15.56 20.96 -3.00
N ASP A 260 14.92 21.42 -1.94
CA ASP A 260 14.86 22.83 -1.58
C ASP A 260 16.24 23.37 -1.14
N ALA A 261 16.95 22.57 -0.32
CA ALA A 261 18.28 22.94 0.14
C ALA A 261 19.30 23.08 -1.00
N VAL A 262 19.30 22.12 -1.93
CA VAL A 262 20.16 22.15 -3.13
C VAL A 262 19.81 23.35 -4.00
N TYR A 263 18.54 23.52 -4.35
CA TYR A 263 18.11 24.65 -5.18
C TYR A 263 18.52 25.99 -4.60
N LEU A 264 18.26 26.19 -3.29
CA LEU A 264 18.59 27.45 -2.64
C LEU A 264 20.10 27.76 -2.62
N LEU A 265 20.95 26.76 -2.35
CA LEU A 265 22.40 26.94 -2.27
C LEU A 265 23.03 27.06 -3.65
N GLU A 266 22.61 26.27 -4.63
CA GLU A 266 23.14 26.33 -5.99
C GLU A 266 22.69 27.59 -6.72
N SER A 267 21.47 28.11 -6.47
CA SER A 267 21.04 29.42 -7.00
C SER A 267 21.95 30.57 -6.52
N LYS A 268 22.70 30.37 -5.43
CA LYS A 268 23.68 31.31 -4.90
C LYS A 268 25.10 31.02 -5.34
N GLY A 269 25.33 30.04 -6.22
CA GLY A 269 26.61 29.69 -6.80
C GLY A 269 27.49 28.76 -5.95
N LEU A 270 26.93 28.10 -4.94
CA LEU A 270 27.60 27.04 -4.20
C LEU A 270 27.46 25.71 -4.93
N LYS A 271 28.37 24.76 -4.71
CA LYS A 271 28.22 23.36 -5.11
C LYS A 271 27.81 22.55 -3.90
N VAL A 272 26.77 21.74 -4.04
CA VAL A 272 26.20 21.00 -2.91
C VAL A 272 26.60 19.53 -2.97
N ASN A 273 27.09 18.99 -1.84
CA ASN A 273 27.33 17.58 -1.64
C ASN A 273 26.35 17.07 -0.56
N LEU A 274 25.55 16.01 -0.89
CA LEU A 274 24.57 15.44 0.03
C LEU A 274 25.09 14.14 0.63
N VAL A 275 24.94 13.99 1.95
CA VAL A 275 25.27 12.77 2.70
C VAL A 275 24.04 12.36 3.51
N GLY A 276 23.48 11.18 3.23
CA GLY A 276 22.27 10.67 3.86
C GLY A 276 20.99 10.99 3.11
N VAL A 277 19.83 10.74 3.74
CA VAL A 277 18.50 10.96 3.18
C VAL A 277 17.57 11.58 4.24
N GLY A 278 16.52 12.30 3.80
CA GLY A 278 15.52 12.88 4.71
C GLY A 278 15.51 14.40 4.69
N LYS A 279 15.82 15.04 5.81
CA LYS A 279 15.93 16.51 5.96
C LYS A 279 17.34 16.90 6.37
N VAL A 280 17.77 18.10 6.04
CA VAL A 280 19.10 18.61 6.41
C VAL A 280 19.21 18.75 7.93
N LYS A 281 20.15 18.02 8.52
CA LYS A 281 20.49 18.06 9.94
C LYS A 281 21.60 19.07 10.22
N SER A 282 22.61 19.13 9.35
CA SER A 282 23.73 20.05 9.48
C SER A 282 24.30 20.44 8.11
N GLN A 283 24.97 21.58 8.07
CA GLN A 283 25.70 22.10 6.90
C GLN A 283 27.15 22.43 7.27
N SER A 284 28.09 22.11 6.38
CA SER A 284 29.53 22.25 6.64
C SER A 284 30.04 23.71 6.65
N ILE A 285 29.27 24.62 6.07
CA ILE A 285 29.57 26.06 6.09
C ILE A 285 28.48 26.75 6.91
N ALA A 286 28.88 27.54 7.89
CA ALA A 286 27.96 28.22 8.79
C ALA A 286 27.06 29.23 8.05
N ASN A 287 25.83 29.37 8.52
CA ASN A 287 24.93 30.44 8.08
C ASN A 287 25.58 31.82 8.32
N GLY A 288 25.43 32.74 7.36
CA GLY A 288 26.00 34.09 7.45
C GLY A 288 27.45 34.18 6.97
N THR A 289 28.07 33.07 6.53
CA THR A 289 29.40 33.12 5.91
C THR A 289 29.31 33.74 4.51
N ILE A 290 30.29 34.57 4.13
CA ILE A 290 30.36 35.17 2.77
C ILE A 290 30.55 34.05 1.74
N ILE A 291 29.74 34.05 0.71
CA ILE A 291 29.77 33.05 -0.37
C ILE A 291 30.98 33.32 -1.26
N ARG A 292 31.78 32.28 -1.51
CA ARG A 292 32.79 32.24 -2.58
C ARG A 292 32.26 31.38 -3.72
N LYS A 293 32.13 31.95 -4.93
CA LYS A 293 31.58 31.25 -6.09
C LYS A 293 32.30 29.92 -6.35
N GLY A 294 31.52 28.83 -6.50
CA GLY A 294 32.07 27.49 -6.74
C GLY A 294 32.55 26.75 -5.48
N GLN A 295 32.41 27.33 -4.29
CA GLN A 295 32.74 26.69 -3.02
C GLN A 295 31.76 25.51 -2.78
N THR A 296 32.30 24.39 -2.32
CA THR A 296 31.49 23.21 -2.00
C THR A 296 30.99 23.24 -0.56
N ILE A 297 29.70 23.02 -0.37
CA ILE A 297 29.04 22.83 0.93
C ILE A 297 28.51 21.40 1.05
N THR A 298 28.81 20.72 2.14
CA THR A 298 28.31 19.38 2.43
C THR A 298 27.13 19.49 3.39
N LEU A 299 26.03 18.84 3.04
CA LEU A 299 24.83 18.74 3.87
C LEU A 299 24.70 17.30 4.38
N THR A 300 24.62 17.16 5.70
CA THR A 300 24.31 15.88 6.34
C THR A 300 22.81 15.82 6.59
N MET A 301 22.18 14.74 6.16
CA MET A 301 20.74 14.53 6.23
C MET A 301 20.39 13.37 7.15
N ASN A 302 19.17 13.43 7.74
CA ASN A 302 18.60 12.34 8.56
C ASN A 302 17.08 12.26 8.40
#